data_5d0ca56ae9f1e806cb886de3cf42acc4
#
_entry.id   5d0ca56ae9f1e806cb886de3cf42acc4
#
_cell.length_a   1.000
_cell.length_b   1.000
_cell.length_c   1.000
_cell.angle_alpha   90.00
_cell.angle_beta   90.00
_cell.angle_gamma   90.00
#
_symmetry.space_group_name_H-M   'P 1'
#
loop_
_entity.id
_entity.type
_entity.pdbx_description
1 polymer ?
#
loop_
_entity_poly.entity_id
_entity_poly.type
_entity_poly.pdbx_seq_one_letter_code
_entity_poly.pdbx_strand_id
1 'polypeptide(L)'
;MKRALLLLLCAALPAAVVPGPRGPEDESVFVRGLRADQHESLLYVWTSDADQKDPDFLTVLDANPTSSTYGKVVATVPTGSPANEAHHFGYTANADRIFGGGLFSNRLFIYDVATDPKHPKLLKTVPDLAATTGFSGPHTFYAVPSGVLIAMLGSKDGGAPGALVQLDNDGNFVKALPAPNYMYDVGIKPELNLIITSSWAHPHAVKAGNTPMDQVGDEVVAWDYKTGKVLQTEHLDKAPLEVRWMHGPAARGGFINCAFGNSVWHWEVGQDGKVAFHRVLKLADNAIPADMRISYDNKFLFVSLFGGGAVQQYDIADVMHPKLLSSVAIQQAQMMKLTPDNKRLYVSNSLLSNLDGRVPYAVRLVNVGANGLTLDAKFDVDFEHFPTGQARPHDMLLK
;
A
#
# COMPACT_ATOMS: atom_id res chain seq x y z
N MET A 1 -25.64 46.30 48.64
CA MET A 1 -25.52 44.85 48.38
C MET A 1 -25.36 44.68 46.87
N LYS A 2 -24.13 44.48 46.35
CA LYS A 2 -23.82 44.29 44.94
C LYS A 2 -23.74 42.75 44.72
N ARG A 3 -24.63 42.17 43.89
CA ARG A 3 -24.56 40.76 43.46
C ARG A 3 -23.56 40.67 42.29
N ALA A 4 -22.49 39.96 42.49
CA ALA A 4 -21.56 39.61 41.42
C ALA A 4 -22.13 38.41 40.67
N LEU A 5 -22.31 38.55 39.35
CA LEU A 5 -22.73 37.49 38.43
C LEU A 5 -21.46 36.77 37.94
N LEU A 6 -21.26 35.51 38.37
CA LEU A 6 -20.16 34.66 37.94
C LEU A 6 -20.57 34.04 36.60
N LEU A 7 -19.96 34.51 35.50
CA LEU A 7 -20.09 33.84 34.18
C LEU A 7 -19.13 32.64 34.14
N LEU A 8 -19.69 31.42 34.19
CA LEU A 8 -18.95 30.22 33.83
C LEU A 8 -18.74 30.19 32.33
N LEU A 9 -17.54 30.43 31.86
CA LEU A 9 -17.11 30.08 30.50
C LEU A 9 -16.92 28.55 30.45
N CYS A 10 -17.88 27.84 29.89
CA CYS A 10 -17.64 26.47 29.44
C CYS A 10 -16.78 26.53 28.17
N ALA A 11 -15.47 26.32 28.30
CA ALA A 11 -14.62 26.05 27.17
C ALA A 11 -15.02 24.66 26.60
N ALA A 12 -15.74 24.65 25.48
CA ALA A 12 -15.96 23.44 24.72
C ALA A 12 -14.61 22.96 24.19
N LEU A 13 -14.12 21.87 24.72
CA LEU A 13 -12.99 21.12 24.13
C LEU A 13 -13.40 20.73 22.70
N PRO A 14 -12.56 20.96 21.68
CA PRO A 14 -12.87 20.48 20.34
C PRO A 14 -13.03 18.96 20.41
N ALA A 15 -14.16 18.45 19.94
CA ALA A 15 -14.39 17.02 19.79
C ALA A 15 -13.22 16.46 18.95
N ALA A 16 -12.53 15.46 19.48
CA ALA A 16 -11.50 14.74 18.75
C ALA A 16 -12.14 14.18 17.47
N VAL A 17 -11.70 14.68 16.33
CA VAL A 17 -12.15 14.17 15.03
C VAL A 17 -11.65 12.74 14.93
N VAL A 18 -12.55 11.76 15.00
CA VAL A 18 -12.21 10.35 14.79
C VAL A 18 -11.74 10.24 13.33
N PRO A 19 -10.52 9.76 13.11
CA PRO A 19 -10.02 9.61 11.75
C PRO A 19 -10.91 8.64 10.94
N GLY A 20 -11.23 8.99 9.70
CA GLY A 20 -11.92 8.09 8.76
C GLY A 20 -11.04 6.93 8.31
N PRO A 21 -11.57 5.98 7.52
CA PRO A 21 -10.80 4.91 6.89
C PRO A 21 -9.68 5.47 6.00
N ARG A 22 -8.56 4.75 5.92
CA ARG A 22 -7.35 5.19 5.18
C ARG A 22 -6.63 4.02 4.57
N GLY A 23 -6.33 4.16 3.29
CA GLY A 23 -5.55 3.21 2.53
C GLY A 23 -4.09 3.59 2.37
N PRO A 24 -3.33 2.75 1.67
CA PRO A 24 -1.92 3.00 1.37
C PRO A 24 -1.66 4.30 0.59
N GLU A 25 -2.68 4.82 -0.09
CA GLU A 25 -2.64 6.05 -0.87
C GLU A 25 -2.91 7.32 -0.05
N ASP A 26 -3.49 7.22 1.15
CA ASP A 26 -3.84 8.39 1.98
C ASP A 26 -2.94 8.50 3.21
N GLU A 27 -1.64 8.69 2.97
CA GLU A 27 -0.66 8.91 4.02
C GLU A 27 -0.56 10.39 4.45
N SER A 28 -1.23 11.30 3.75
CA SER A 28 -1.25 12.73 4.08
C SER A 28 -1.64 13.01 5.52
N VAL A 29 -2.33 12.08 6.13
CA VAL A 29 -2.74 12.10 7.52
C VAL A 29 -1.57 11.99 8.49
N PHE A 30 -0.56 11.19 8.16
CA PHE A 30 0.59 10.93 9.01
C PHE A 30 1.63 12.04 8.92
N VAL A 31 1.55 12.83 7.86
CA VAL A 31 2.31 14.05 7.64
C VAL A 31 1.47 15.31 7.88
N ARG A 32 0.34 15.20 8.59
CA ARG A 32 -0.47 16.35 9.01
C ARG A 32 0.36 17.31 9.83
N GLY A 33 0.31 18.58 9.42
CA GLY A 33 1.11 19.65 10.02
C GLY A 33 2.43 19.88 9.31
N LEU A 34 2.84 19.04 8.35
CA LEU A 34 3.91 19.39 7.44
C LEU A 34 3.48 20.60 6.59
N ARG A 35 4.25 21.66 6.66
CA ARG A 35 4.09 22.82 5.79
C ARG A 35 4.66 22.46 4.42
N ALA A 36 4.34 23.23 3.39
CA ALA A 36 4.84 22.98 2.03
C ALA A 36 6.38 22.95 1.92
N ASP A 37 7.07 23.50 2.91
CA ASP A 37 8.53 23.53 3.05
C ASP A 37 9.09 22.43 3.98
N GLN A 38 8.24 21.59 4.57
CA GLN A 38 8.64 20.49 5.45
C GLN A 38 8.68 19.18 4.66
N HIS A 39 9.63 18.35 5.02
CA HIS A 39 9.81 17.02 4.45
C HIS A 39 9.45 15.95 5.47
N GLU A 40 9.11 14.77 4.98
CA GLU A 40 9.10 13.55 5.77
C GLU A 40 10.45 13.38 6.47
N SER A 41 10.42 12.85 7.68
CA SER A 41 11.64 12.67 8.45
C SER A 41 12.20 11.25 8.33
N LEU A 42 11.33 10.26 8.19
CA LEU A 42 11.69 8.87 8.10
C LEU A 42 10.90 8.19 6.98
N LEU A 43 11.48 7.13 6.44
CA LEU A 43 10.82 6.16 5.58
C LEU A 43 10.96 4.77 6.21
N TYR A 44 9.85 4.15 6.54
CA TYR A 44 9.83 2.76 6.94
C TYR A 44 9.76 1.88 5.69
N VAL A 45 10.52 0.78 5.68
CA VAL A 45 10.54 -0.18 4.58
C VAL A 45 10.30 -1.57 5.15
N TRP A 46 9.31 -2.27 4.65
CA TRP A 46 9.05 -3.65 5.01
C TRP A 46 9.96 -4.55 4.19
N THR A 47 10.84 -5.30 4.86
CA THR A 47 12.04 -5.86 4.26
C THR A 47 12.14 -7.36 4.55
N SER A 48 12.31 -8.15 3.51
CA SER A 48 12.61 -9.58 3.64
C SER A 48 14.12 -9.83 3.62
N ASP A 49 14.55 -10.83 4.38
CA ASP A 49 15.86 -11.43 4.18
C ASP A 49 15.88 -12.22 2.86
N ALA A 50 16.86 -11.96 1.98
CA ALA A 50 16.81 -12.47 0.61
C ALA A 50 17.05 -13.98 0.51
N ASP A 51 17.90 -14.55 1.35
CA ASP A 51 18.18 -15.99 1.37
C ASP A 51 17.28 -16.78 2.32
N GLN A 52 16.37 -16.08 3.03
CA GLN A 52 15.33 -16.61 3.92
C GLN A 52 15.86 -17.41 5.12
N LYS A 53 17.10 -17.16 5.55
CA LYS A 53 17.71 -17.84 6.70
C LYS A 53 17.65 -17.01 7.97
N ASP A 54 17.74 -15.68 7.81
CA ASP A 54 17.65 -14.73 8.90
C ASP A 54 16.24 -14.10 9.01
N PRO A 55 15.87 -13.52 10.16
CA PRO A 55 14.57 -12.87 10.30
C PRO A 55 14.38 -11.73 9.32
N ASP A 56 13.22 -11.66 8.68
CA ASP A 56 12.74 -10.44 8.02
C ASP A 56 12.66 -9.28 9.03
N PHE A 57 12.65 -8.03 8.58
CA PHE A 57 12.76 -6.88 9.48
C PHE A 57 12.08 -5.61 8.94
N LEU A 58 11.75 -4.71 9.85
CA LEU A 58 11.37 -3.34 9.53
C LEU A 58 12.65 -2.49 9.43
N THR A 59 12.91 -1.89 8.25
CA THR A 59 14.01 -0.94 8.05
C THR A 59 13.50 0.48 8.27
N VAL A 60 14.27 1.30 8.96
CA VAL A 60 14.03 2.73 9.16
C VAL A 60 15.11 3.50 8.42
N LEU A 61 14.72 4.34 7.48
CA LEU A 61 15.62 5.20 6.69
C LEU A 61 15.44 6.66 7.12
N ASP A 62 16.54 7.42 7.12
CA ASP A 62 16.51 8.87 7.26
C ASP A 62 16.08 9.50 5.92
N ALA A 63 14.88 10.03 5.87
CA ALA A 63 14.29 10.68 4.71
C ALA A 63 14.40 12.22 4.75
N ASN A 64 14.98 12.79 5.82
CA ASN A 64 15.14 14.24 5.95
C ASN A 64 16.30 14.76 5.07
N PRO A 65 16.03 15.51 3.99
CA PRO A 65 17.06 15.96 3.06
C PRO A 65 18.07 16.96 3.68
N THR A 66 17.77 17.50 4.87
CA THR A 66 18.69 18.40 5.59
C THR A 66 19.56 17.67 6.61
N SER A 67 19.32 16.37 6.82
CA SER A 67 20.09 15.55 7.75
C SER A 67 21.45 15.14 7.15
N SER A 68 22.46 15.03 8.01
CA SER A 68 23.77 14.47 7.64
C SER A 68 23.71 12.95 7.33
N THR A 69 22.64 12.30 7.76
CA THR A 69 22.38 10.86 7.54
C THR A 69 21.27 10.61 6.50
N TYR A 70 20.93 11.63 5.70
CA TYR A 70 19.95 11.47 4.61
C TYR A 70 20.27 10.29 3.70
N GLY A 71 19.26 9.45 3.44
CA GLY A 71 19.41 8.23 2.65
C GLY A 71 20.20 7.12 3.35
N LYS A 72 20.35 7.14 4.68
CA LYS A 72 21.01 6.08 5.43
C LYS A 72 20.02 5.28 6.25
N VAL A 73 20.36 4.01 6.52
CA VAL A 73 19.65 3.17 7.47
C VAL A 73 19.90 3.71 8.88
N VAL A 74 18.81 4.03 9.58
CA VAL A 74 18.81 4.47 10.98
C VAL A 74 18.74 3.27 11.92
N ALA A 75 17.84 2.33 11.61
CA ALA A 75 17.63 1.13 12.39
C ALA A 75 17.06 0.00 11.54
N THR A 76 17.25 -1.23 12.02
CA THR A 76 16.53 -2.43 11.59
C THR A 76 15.89 -3.09 12.80
N VAL A 77 14.63 -3.51 12.69
CA VAL A 77 13.89 -4.13 13.79
C VAL A 77 13.38 -5.50 13.33
N PRO A 78 14.04 -6.60 13.75
CA PRO A 78 13.74 -7.94 13.27
C PRO A 78 12.34 -8.42 13.73
N THR A 79 11.73 -9.24 12.90
CA THR A 79 10.46 -9.95 13.19
C THR A 79 10.65 -11.10 14.18
N GLY A 80 11.88 -11.56 14.36
CA GLY A 80 12.23 -12.74 15.16
C GLY A 80 11.99 -14.08 14.45
N SER A 81 11.63 -14.07 13.17
CA SER A 81 11.44 -15.30 12.38
C SER A 81 11.78 -15.08 10.90
N PRO A 82 12.40 -16.07 10.23
CA PRO A 82 12.73 -16.01 8.81
C PRO A 82 11.57 -16.40 7.90
N ALA A 83 11.77 -16.22 6.60
CA ALA A 83 10.93 -16.73 5.51
C ALA A 83 9.45 -16.31 5.62
N ASN A 84 9.19 -15.08 6.04
CA ASN A 84 7.82 -14.57 6.11
C ASN A 84 7.34 -14.05 4.76
N GLU A 85 8.22 -13.61 3.87
CA GLU A 85 7.91 -12.79 2.71
C GLU A 85 7.26 -11.48 3.18
N ALA A 86 8.08 -10.56 3.71
CA ALA A 86 7.66 -9.22 4.12
C ALA A 86 7.18 -8.46 2.88
N HIS A 87 5.85 -8.30 2.73
CA HIS A 87 5.25 -7.82 1.49
C HIS A 87 4.53 -6.48 1.70
N HIS A 88 3.36 -6.46 2.30
CA HIS A 88 2.68 -5.22 2.65
C HIS A 88 2.56 -4.98 4.14
N PHE A 89 2.43 -3.72 4.50
CA PHE A 89 2.22 -3.28 5.87
C PHE A 89 1.46 -1.95 5.88
N GLY A 90 0.90 -1.57 7.02
CA GLY A 90 0.12 -0.35 7.12
C GLY A 90 0.03 0.18 8.55
N TYR A 91 -0.29 1.46 8.65
CA TYR A 91 -0.56 2.10 9.93
C TYR A 91 -1.94 1.74 10.48
N THR A 92 -2.09 1.84 11.79
CA THR A 92 -3.37 2.07 12.45
C THR A 92 -3.90 3.48 12.15
N ALA A 93 -5.19 3.73 12.39
CA ALA A 93 -5.80 5.04 12.14
C ALA A 93 -5.15 6.20 12.91
N ASN A 94 -4.51 5.93 14.04
CA ASN A 94 -3.78 6.92 14.84
C ASN A 94 -2.29 7.05 14.46
N ALA A 95 -1.79 6.23 13.55
CA ALA A 95 -0.38 6.13 13.18
C ALA A 95 0.56 5.87 14.39
N ASP A 96 0.05 5.21 15.40
CA ASP A 96 0.81 4.82 16.60
C ASP A 96 1.44 3.44 16.46
N ARG A 97 0.89 2.61 15.57
CA ARG A 97 1.35 1.26 15.29
C ARG A 97 1.43 0.98 13.80
N ILE A 98 2.28 0.04 13.45
CA ILE A 98 2.36 -0.59 12.12
C ILE A 98 1.99 -2.05 12.26
N PHE A 99 1.17 -2.53 11.34
CA PHE A 99 0.81 -3.93 11.13
C PHE A 99 1.53 -4.41 9.87
N GLY A 100 2.48 -5.35 10.00
CA GLY A 100 3.22 -5.92 8.89
C GLY A 100 2.89 -7.38 8.68
N GLY A 101 2.55 -7.76 7.45
CA GLY A 101 2.19 -9.11 7.06
C GLY A 101 3.37 -9.91 6.54
N GLY A 102 3.42 -11.18 6.92
CA GLY A 102 4.22 -12.19 6.24
C GLY A 102 3.35 -12.93 5.23
N LEU A 103 3.46 -12.57 3.95
CA LEU A 103 2.58 -13.06 2.88
C LEU A 103 2.55 -14.60 2.79
N PHE A 104 3.73 -15.23 2.92
CA PHE A 104 3.86 -16.67 2.80
C PHE A 104 3.83 -17.42 4.13
N SER A 105 4.08 -16.73 5.25
CA SER A 105 4.05 -17.33 6.58
C SER A 105 2.70 -17.21 7.29
N ASN A 106 1.80 -16.34 6.80
CA ASN A 106 0.56 -15.94 7.47
C ASN A 106 0.77 -15.32 8.86
N ARG A 107 1.98 -14.86 9.18
CA ARG A 107 2.25 -14.15 10.44
C ARG A 107 1.89 -12.67 10.31
N LEU A 108 1.56 -12.08 11.44
CA LEU A 108 1.37 -10.64 11.57
C LEU A 108 2.31 -10.12 12.65
N PHE A 109 2.96 -9.01 12.37
CA PHE A 109 3.88 -8.32 13.26
C PHE A 109 3.33 -6.92 13.56
N ILE A 110 3.23 -6.57 14.84
CA ILE A 110 2.72 -5.27 15.29
C ILE A 110 3.84 -4.51 15.97
N TYR A 111 4.18 -3.34 15.42
CA TYR A 111 5.24 -2.46 15.94
C TYR A 111 4.66 -1.18 16.54
N ASP A 112 5.24 -0.73 17.67
CA ASP A 112 5.10 0.65 18.18
C ASP A 112 6.01 1.57 17.39
N VAL A 113 5.44 2.59 16.78
CA VAL A 113 6.15 3.63 16.02
C VAL A 113 5.85 5.04 16.57
N ALA A 114 5.14 5.13 17.69
CA ALA A 114 4.81 6.40 18.34
C ALA A 114 5.82 6.77 19.43
N THR A 115 6.26 5.80 20.22
CA THR A 115 7.14 6.04 21.38
C THR A 115 8.53 6.51 20.94
N ASP A 116 9.14 5.82 19.99
CA ASP A 116 10.39 6.22 19.33
C ASP A 116 10.31 5.85 17.84
N PRO A 117 9.95 6.81 16.97
CA PRO A 117 9.83 6.55 15.54
C PRO A 117 11.14 6.11 14.87
N LYS A 118 12.30 6.49 15.41
CA LYS A 118 13.60 6.08 14.87
C LYS A 118 13.98 4.65 15.25
N HIS A 119 13.46 4.16 16.38
CA HIS A 119 13.75 2.82 16.90
C HIS A 119 12.44 2.12 17.29
N PRO A 120 11.60 1.74 16.31
CA PRO A 120 10.34 1.03 16.55
C PRO A 120 10.57 -0.22 17.41
N LYS A 121 9.52 -0.64 18.12
CA LYS A 121 9.55 -1.87 18.93
C LYS A 121 8.51 -2.86 18.46
N LEU A 122 8.92 -4.10 18.23
CA LEU A 122 7.98 -5.19 18.01
C LEU A 122 7.20 -5.43 19.30
N LEU A 123 5.88 -5.22 19.26
CA LEU A 123 4.97 -5.39 20.40
C LEU A 123 4.38 -6.78 20.46
N LYS A 124 3.98 -7.31 19.31
CA LYS A 124 3.22 -8.56 19.22
C LYS A 124 3.48 -9.26 17.89
N THR A 125 3.52 -10.57 17.93
CA THR A 125 3.42 -11.44 16.74
C THR A 125 2.16 -12.29 16.86
N VAL A 126 1.29 -12.27 15.82
CA VAL A 126 0.23 -13.25 15.64
C VAL A 126 0.84 -14.37 14.79
N PRO A 127 0.97 -15.60 15.32
CA PRO A 127 1.77 -16.63 14.69
C PRO A 127 1.16 -17.20 13.41
N ASP A 128 -0.17 -17.16 13.29
CA ASP A 128 -0.90 -17.73 12.15
C ASP A 128 -2.27 -17.07 11.99
N LEU A 129 -2.36 -16.14 11.03
CA LEU A 129 -3.63 -15.51 10.66
C LEU A 129 -4.58 -16.51 9.99
N ALA A 130 -4.06 -17.49 9.26
CA ALA A 130 -4.90 -18.46 8.58
C ALA A 130 -5.65 -19.35 9.57
N ALA A 131 -4.98 -19.79 10.63
CA ALA A 131 -5.64 -20.52 11.72
C ALA A 131 -6.65 -19.65 12.48
N THR A 132 -6.34 -18.36 12.67
CA THR A 132 -7.17 -17.45 13.47
C THR A 132 -8.40 -16.95 12.71
N THR A 133 -8.27 -16.69 11.41
CA THR A 133 -9.29 -15.98 10.62
C THR A 133 -9.98 -16.88 9.59
N GLY A 134 -9.37 -18.01 9.23
CA GLY A 134 -9.82 -18.88 8.14
C GLY A 134 -9.31 -18.46 6.75
N PHE A 135 -8.43 -17.42 6.67
CA PHE A 135 -7.92 -16.87 5.41
C PHE A 135 -6.40 -16.70 5.44
N SER A 136 -5.75 -16.81 4.28
CA SER A 136 -4.30 -16.83 4.11
C SER A 136 -3.81 -15.75 3.15
N GLY A 137 -2.50 -15.45 3.21
CA GLY A 137 -1.84 -14.48 2.36
C GLY A 137 -2.23 -13.05 2.71
N PRO A 138 -1.84 -12.51 3.89
CA PRO A 138 -2.12 -11.12 4.25
C PRO A 138 -1.41 -10.19 3.27
N HIS A 139 -2.18 -9.36 2.58
CA HIS A 139 -1.70 -8.46 1.54
C HIS A 139 -1.88 -6.99 1.96
N THR A 140 -2.86 -6.27 1.42
CA THR A 140 -3.07 -4.85 1.72
C THR A 140 -3.62 -4.63 3.13
N PHE A 141 -3.05 -3.64 3.83
CA PHE A 141 -3.47 -3.19 5.16
C PHE A 141 -4.14 -1.84 5.05
N TYR A 142 -5.40 -1.75 5.44
CA TYR A 142 -6.20 -0.54 5.36
C TYR A 142 -6.68 -0.11 6.74
N ALA A 143 -6.25 1.07 7.21
CA ALA A 143 -6.63 1.58 8.52
C ALA A 143 -8.11 1.96 8.58
N VAL A 144 -8.80 1.49 9.60
CA VAL A 144 -10.17 1.91 9.95
C VAL A 144 -10.20 2.40 11.40
N PRO A 145 -11.20 3.21 11.82
CA PRO A 145 -11.23 3.74 13.18
C PRO A 145 -11.14 2.68 14.28
N SER A 146 -11.65 1.47 14.02
CA SER A 146 -11.72 0.36 14.98
C SER A 146 -10.61 -0.69 14.80
N GLY A 147 -9.59 -0.41 13.97
CA GLY A 147 -8.50 -1.36 13.72
C GLY A 147 -7.94 -1.30 12.31
N VAL A 148 -7.67 -2.46 11.74
CA VAL A 148 -7.10 -2.60 10.40
C VAL A 148 -7.90 -3.63 9.61
N LEU A 149 -8.26 -3.29 8.37
CA LEU A 149 -8.74 -4.25 7.38
C LEU A 149 -7.55 -4.81 6.62
N ILE A 150 -7.54 -6.12 6.41
CA ILE A 150 -6.49 -6.81 5.66
C ILE A 150 -7.13 -7.55 4.50
N ALA A 151 -6.66 -7.29 3.29
CA ALA A 151 -6.99 -8.11 2.14
C ALA A 151 -6.22 -9.44 2.24
N MET A 152 -6.93 -10.54 2.38
CA MET A 152 -6.36 -11.89 2.44
C MET A 152 -6.54 -12.56 1.08
N LEU A 153 -5.45 -13.01 0.47
CA LEU A 153 -5.44 -13.53 -0.90
C LEU A 153 -6.39 -14.70 -1.12
N GLY A 154 -6.47 -15.61 -0.16
CA GLY A 154 -7.28 -16.83 -0.27
C GLY A 154 -7.75 -17.40 1.06
N SER A 155 -8.43 -18.54 0.99
CA SER A 155 -8.81 -19.33 2.16
C SER A 155 -7.58 -19.88 2.91
N LYS A 156 -7.76 -20.39 4.11
CA LYS A 156 -6.68 -21.00 4.89
C LYS A 156 -5.96 -22.14 4.15
N ASP A 157 -6.67 -22.81 3.25
CA ASP A 157 -6.13 -23.93 2.46
C ASP A 157 -5.49 -23.43 1.16
N GLY A 158 -5.41 -22.10 0.94
CA GLY A 158 -4.72 -21.45 -0.15
C GLY A 158 -5.50 -21.37 -1.45
N GLY A 159 -6.76 -21.82 -1.48
CA GLY A 159 -7.68 -21.65 -2.62
C GLY A 159 -8.56 -20.40 -2.48
N ALA A 160 -9.53 -20.24 -3.37
CA ALA A 160 -10.61 -19.27 -3.18
C ALA A 160 -11.56 -19.73 -2.05
N PRO A 161 -12.27 -18.82 -1.39
CA PRO A 161 -12.24 -17.40 -1.57
C PRO A 161 -11.14 -16.70 -0.74
N GLY A 162 -10.73 -15.52 -1.18
CA GLY A 162 -10.08 -14.53 -0.33
C GLY A 162 -11.09 -13.79 0.55
N ALA A 163 -10.63 -12.84 1.36
CA ALA A 163 -11.51 -12.07 2.24
C ALA A 163 -10.95 -10.71 2.62
N LEU A 164 -11.83 -9.76 2.98
CA LEU A 164 -11.47 -8.64 3.84
C LEU A 164 -11.60 -9.08 5.30
N VAL A 165 -10.48 -9.17 5.99
CA VAL A 165 -10.40 -9.52 7.41
C VAL A 165 -10.21 -8.25 8.22
N GLN A 166 -11.03 -8.04 9.24
CA GLN A 166 -10.85 -6.96 10.21
C GLN A 166 -10.21 -7.49 11.48
N LEU A 167 -9.10 -6.84 11.87
CA LEU A 167 -8.51 -6.97 13.20
C LEU A 167 -8.72 -5.67 13.98
N ASP A 168 -8.79 -5.75 15.31
CA ASP A 168 -8.72 -4.58 16.18
C ASP A 168 -7.29 -4.00 16.25
N ASN A 169 -7.11 -2.88 16.96
CA ASN A 169 -5.79 -2.24 17.11
C ASN A 169 -4.76 -3.08 17.88
N ASP A 170 -5.18 -4.15 18.55
CA ASP A 170 -4.31 -5.10 19.26
C ASP A 170 -4.06 -6.37 18.45
N GLY A 171 -4.58 -6.44 17.21
CA GLY A 171 -4.41 -7.56 16.30
C GLY A 171 -5.28 -8.77 16.64
N ASN A 172 -6.41 -8.57 17.32
CA ASN A 172 -7.38 -9.64 17.55
C ASN A 172 -8.41 -9.66 16.42
N PHE A 173 -8.82 -10.86 16.03
CA PHE A 173 -9.81 -11.05 14.97
C PHE A 173 -11.19 -10.50 15.36
N VAL A 174 -11.79 -9.71 14.48
CA VAL A 174 -13.13 -9.12 14.67
C VAL A 174 -14.15 -9.79 13.75
N LYS A 175 -13.89 -9.77 12.44
CA LYS A 175 -14.79 -10.36 11.43
C LYS A 175 -14.04 -10.54 10.09
N ALA A 176 -14.67 -11.31 9.21
CA ALA A 176 -14.25 -11.43 7.81
C ALA A 176 -15.43 -11.25 6.86
N LEU A 177 -15.16 -10.71 5.68
CA LEU A 177 -16.09 -10.61 4.55
C LEU A 177 -15.47 -11.40 3.40
N PRO A 178 -15.93 -12.65 3.16
CA PRO A 178 -15.42 -13.47 2.05
C PRO A 178 -15.72 -12.85 0.70
N ALA A 179 -14.73 -12.84 -0.18
CA ALA A 179 -14.87 -12.39 -1.57
C ALA A 179 -15.59 -13.46 -2.43
N PRO A 180 -16.10 -13.09 -3.62
CA PRO A 180 -16.57 -14.08 -4.58
C PRO A 180 -15.47 -15.05 -5.06
N ASN A 181 -14.22 -14.55 -5.16
CA ASN A 181 -13.05 -15.30 -5.60
C ASN A 181 -11.81 -14.89 -4.78
N TYR A 182 -10.61 -14.86 -5.37
CA TYR A 182 -9.41 -14.36 -4.72
C TYR A 182 -9.53 -12.87 -4.39
N MET A 183 -8.67 -12.40 -3.50
CA MET A 183 -8.56 -10.98 -3.18
C MET A 183 -7.11 -10.53 -3.29
N TYR A 184 -6.87 -9.23 -3.52
CA TYR A 184 -5.54 -8.65 -3.58
C TYR A 184 -5.49 -7.31 -2.85
N ASP A 185 -6.12 -6.28 -3.39
CA ASP A 185 -6.10 -4.93 -2.85
C ASP A 185 -7.51 -4.43 -2.51
N VAL A 186 -7.57 -3.33 -1.76
CA VAL A 186 -8.82 -2.72 -1.30
C VAL A 186 -8.71 -1.20 -1.28
N GLY A 187 -9.68 -0.54 -1.90
CA GLY A 187 -9.87 0.90 -1.80
C GLY A 187 -11.26 1.22 -1.25
N ILE A 188 -11.33 2.05 -0.22
CA ILE A 188 -12.58 2.40 0.48
C ILE A 188 -12.93 3.87 0.25
N LYS A 189 -14.19 4.14 -0.11
CA LYS A 189 -14.75 5.48 -0.28
C LYS A 189 -16.03 5.63 0.54
N PRO A 190 -15.93 5.98 1.82
CA PRO A 190 -17.08 6.06 2.72
C PRO A 190 -18.15 7.06 2.27
N GLU A 191 -17.74 8.16 1.60
CA GLU A 191 -18.63 9.18 1.06
C GLU A 191 -19.56 8.65 -0.02
N LEU A 192 -19.14 7.60 -0.73
CA LEU A 192 -19.94 6.89 -1.73
C LEU A 192 -20.52 5.59 -1.19
N ASN A 193 -20.28 5.25 0.08
CA ASN A 193 -20.64 3.97 0.68
C ASN A 193 -20.11 2.76 -0.12
N LEU A 194 -18.90 2.88 -0.69
CA LEU A 194 -18.31 1.88 -1.56
C LEU A 194 -16.96 1.36 -1.07
N ILE A 195 -16.73 0.09 -1.32
CA ILE A 195 -15.42 -0.57 -1.34
C ILE A 195 -15.21 -1.09 -2.76
N ILE A 196 -14.01 -0.94 -3.30
CA ILE A 196 -13.56 -1.63 -4.51
C ILE A 196 -12.43 -2.57 -4.10
N THR A 197 -12.49 -3.82 -4.53
CA THR A 197 -11.42 -4.80 -4.31
C THR A 197 -11.01 -5.43 -5.63
N SER A 198 -9.74 -5.81 -5.70
CA SER A 198 -9.18 -6.54 -6.82
C SER A 198 -8.90 -7.99 -6.46
N SER A 199 -8.56 -8.80 -7.46
CA SER A 199 -8.21 -10.21 -7.28
C SER A 199 -6.87 -10.51 -7.94
N TRP A 200 -6.09 -11.44 -7.35
CA TRP A 200 -4.87 -11.86 -8.01
C TRP A 200 -4.89 -13.36 -8.36
N ALA A 201 -4.39 -14.21 -7.46
CA ALA A 201 -4.15 -15.59 -7.82
C ALA A 201 -4.19 -16.54 -6.61
N HIS A 202 -4.20 -17.82 -6.89
CA HIS A 202 -4.14 -18.88 -5.89
C HIS A 202 -2.87 -18.77 -5.02
N PRO A 203 -2.96 -18.46 -3.71
CA PRO A 203 -1.80 -18.17 -2.86
C PRO A 203 -0.72 -19.25 -2.84
N HIS A 204 -1.10 -20.53 -2.80
CA HIS A 204 -0.11 -21.62 -2.82
C HIS A 204 0.62 -21.73 -4.17
N ALA A 205 -0.06 -21.45 -5.30
CA ALA A 205 0.59 -21.42 -6.61
C ALA A 205 1.56 -20.23 -6.72
N VAL A 206 1.17 -19.08 -6.18
CA VAL A 206 2.04 -17.91 -6.08
C VAL A 206 3.29 -18.23 -5.25
N LYS A 207 3.11 -18.80 -4.07
CA LYS A 207 4.23 -19.20 -3.20
C LYS A 207 5.14 -20.23 -3.87
N ALA A 208 4.58 -21.14 -4.67
CA ALA A 208 5.36 -22.13 -5.41
C ALA A 208 6.12 -21.55 -6.63
N GLY A 209 5.87 -20.27 -6.98
CA GLY A 209 6.48 -19.63 -8.16
C GLY A 209 6.00 -20.19 -9.51
N ASN A 210 4.86 -20.88 -9.50
CA ASN A 210 4.28 -21.48 -10.70
C ASN A 210 2.77 -21.29 -10.69
N THR A 211 2.33 -20.10 -11.09
CA THR A 211 0.91 -19.75 -11.14
C THR A 211 0.39 -19.90 -12.56
N PRO A 212 -0.37 -20.98 -12.86
CA PRO A 212 -1.02 -21.13 -14.16
C PRO A 212 -2.00 -19.98 -14.42
N MET A 213 -2.11 -19.54 -15.67
CA MET A 213 -2.94 -18.38 -16.04
C MET A 213 -4.44 -18.58 -15.79
N ASP A 214 -4.90 -19.82 -15.72
CA ASP A 214 -6.28 -20.17 -15.33
C ASP A 214 -6.54 -20.04 -13.83
N GLN A 215 -5.47 -19.96 -13.01
CA GLN A 215 -5.52 -19.68 -11.58
C GLN A 215 -5.25 -18.18 -11.25
N VAL A 216 -5.09 -17.35 -12.27
CA VAL A 216 -4.96 -15.90 -12.14
C VAL A 216 -6.34 -15.25 -12.26
N GLY A 217 -6.72 -14.47 -11.26
CA GLY A 217 -7.97 -13.72 -11.24
C GLY A 217 -7.99 -12.58 -12.25
N ASP A 218 -9.21 -12.15 -12.57
CA ASP A 218 -9.50 -11.00 -13.43
C ASP A 218 -10.68 -10.17 -12.85
N GLU A 219 -11.13 -10.51 -11.65
CA GLU A 219 -12.30 -9.91 -11.04
C GLU A 219 -11.96 -8.65 -10.25
N VAL A 220 -12.82 -7.65 -10.39
CA VAL A 220 -12.90 -6.47 -9.54
C VAL A 220 -14.31 -6.43 -8.96
N VAL A 221 -14.40 -6.23 -7.64
CA VAL A 221 -15.68 -6.31 -6.92
C VAL A 221 -15.98 -4.99 -6.23
N ALA A 222 -17.18 -4.47 -6.48
CA ALA A 222 -17.74 -3.34 -5.75
C ALA A 222 -18.64 -3.85 -4.62
N TRP A 223 -18.48 -3.27 -3.41
CA TRP A 223 -19.22 -3.67 -2.23
C TRP A 223 -19.88 -2.47 -1.58
N ASP A 224 -21.00 -2.69 -0.93
CA ASP A 224 -21.56 -1.74 0.01
C ASP A 224 -20.68 -1.69 1.28
N TYR A 225 -20.13 -0.53 1.57
CA TYR A 225 -19.18 -0.34 2.69
C TYR A 225 -19.84 -0.62 4.05
N LYS A 226 -21.10 -0.21 4.24
CA LYS A 226 -21.79 -0.34 5.52
C LYS A 226 -22.25 -1.76 5.79
N THR A 227 -22.70 -2.46 4.77
CA THR A 227 -23.30 -3.80 4.91
C THR A 227 -22.34 -4.93 4.57
N GLY A 228 -21.26 -4.66 3.84
CA GLY A 228 -20.34 -5.66 3.31
C GLY A 228 -20.95 -6.55 2.22
N LYS A 229 -22.06 -6.12 1.59
CA LYS A 229 -22.67 -6.87 0.50
C LYS A 229 -21.99 -6.57 -0.81
N VAL A 230 -21.76 -7.60 -1.63
CA VAL A 230 -21.33 -7.45 -3.02
C VAL A 230 -22.45 -6.77 -3.80
N LEU A 231 -22.10 -5.69 -4.49
CA LEU A 231 -23.01 -4.92 -5.35
C LEU A 231 -22.81 -5.26 -6.82
N GLN A 232 -21.55 -5.45 -7.24
CA GLN A 232 -21.17 -5.66 -8.63
C GLN A 232 -19.86 -6.45 -8.69
N THR A 233 -19.72 -7.33 -9.67
CA THR A 233 -18.47 -7.99 -10.05
C THR A 233 -18.24 -7.74 -11.52
N GLU A 234 -17.03 -7.28 -11.87
CA GLU A 234 -16.58 -7.06 -13.24
C GLU A 234 -15.33 -7.87 -13.51
N HIS A 235 -15.15 -8.26 -14.79
CA HIS A 235 -13.98 -8.97 -15.27
C HIS A 235 -13.15 -8.04 -16.14
N LEU A 236 -11.92 -7.78 -15.71
CA LEU A 236 -10.96 -6.95 -16.44
C LEU A 236 -9.89 -7.83 -17.12
N ASP A 237 -8.77 -7.23 -17.49
CA ASP A 237 -7.58 -7.98 -17.91
C ASP A 237 -6.97 -8.73 -16.70
N LYS A 238 -6.17 -9.77 -16.94
CA LYS A 238 -5.61 -10.65 -15.91
C LYS A 238 -4.71 -9.92 -14.90
N ALA A 239 -4.82 -10.37 -13.65
CA ALA A 239 -4.14 -9.84 -12.47
C ALA A 239 -4.44 -8.35 -12.24
N PRO A 240 -5.71 -7.96 -11.97
CA PRO A 240 -6.00 -6.64 -11.45
C PRO A 240 -5.38 -6.54 -10.05
N LEU A 241 -4.42 -5.61 -9.88
CA LEU A 241 -3.65 -5.48 -8.65
C LEU A 241 -4.12 -4.28 -7.83
N GLU A 242 -3.42 -3.19 -7.91
CA GLU A 242 -3.56 -2.04 -7.03
C GLU A 242 -4.79 -1.20 -7.36
N VAL A 243 -5.60 -0.93 -6.35
CA VAL A 243 -6.84 -0.13 -6.42
C VAL A 243 -6.58 1.25 -5.84
N ARG A 244 -6.65 2.31 -6.65
CA ARG A 244 -6.35 3.67 -6.20
C ARG A 244 -7.51 4.61 -6.51
N TRP A 245 -8.18 5.09 -5.47
CA TRP A 245 -9.17 6.16 -5.59
C TRP A 245 -8.49 7.50 -5.93
N MET A 246 -9.11 8.28 -6.76
CA MET A 246 -8.77 9.71 -6.88
C MET A 246 -9.05 10.43 -5.55
N HIS A 247 -8.22 11.42 -5.25
CA HIS A 247 -8.24 12.12 -3.96
C HIS A 247 -9.42 13.08 -3.83
N GLY A 248 -9.80 13.32 -2.58
CA GLY A 248 -10.85 14.25 -2.19
C GLY A 248 -12.24 13.62 -2.12
N PRO A 249 -13.13 14.20 -1.30
CA PRO A 249 -14.45 13.62 -1.01
C PRO A 249 -15.42 13.66 -2.22
N ALA A 250 -15.18 14.56 -3.18
CA ALA A 250 -15.99 14.67 -4.39
C ALA A 250 -15.55 13.69 -5.50
N ALA A 251 -14.40 13.06 -5.38
CA ALA A 251 -13.90 12.12 -6.39
C ALA A 251 -14.79 10.88 -6.46
N ARG A 252 -15.21 10.52 -7.67
CA ARG A 252 -16.13 9.40 -7.92
C ARG A 252 -15.48 8.29 -8.73
N GLY A 253 -14.17 8.28 -8.89
CA GLY A 253 -13.46 7.30 -9.70
C GLY A 253 -12.03 7.06 -9.21
N GLY A 254 -11.34 6.19 -9.92
CA GLY A 254 -9.97 5.82 -9.62
C GLY A 254 -9.35 4.97 -10.72
N PHE A 255 -8.20 4.38 -10.41
CA PHE A 255 -7.45 3.56 -11.37
C PHE A 255 -7.09 2.21 -10.79
N ILE A 256 -7.01 1.21 -11.65
CA ILE A 256 -6.55 -0.14 -11.34
C ILE A 256 -5.61 -0.63 -12.45
N ASN A 257 -4.48 -1.23 -12.08
CA ASN A 257 -3.56 -1.86 -13.03
C ASN A 257 -3.84 -3.35 -13.12
N CYS A 258 -3.72 -3.90 -14.32
CA CYS A 258 -3.78 -5.33 -14.59
C CYS A 258 -2.38 -5.80 -15.04
N ALA A 259 -1.65 -6.48 -14.13
CA ALA A 259 -0.24 -6.79 -14.35
C ALA A 259 0.00 -7.67 -15.57
N PHE A 260 -0.69 -8.80 -15.69
CA PHE A 260 -0.53 -9.71 -16.83
C PHE A 260 -1.35 -9.26 -18.04
N GLY A 261 -2.31 -8.36 -17.86
CA GLY A 261 -2.97 -7.65 -18.95
C GLY A 261 -2.12 -6.56 -19.58
N ASN A 262 -1.03 -6.12 -18.93
CA ASN A 262 -0.22 -4.98 -19.33
C ASN A 262 -1.09 -3.75 -19.62
N SER A 263 -2.00 -3.43 -18.69
CA SER A 263 -2.99 -2.37 -18.89
C SER A 263 -3.30 -1.62 -17.61
N VAL A 264 -3.87 -0.42 -17.78
CA VAL A 264 -4.46 0.36 -16.70
C VAL A 264 -5.90 0.68 -17.08
N TRP A 265 -6.78 0.52 -16.11
CA TRP A 265 -8.20 0.80 -16.21
C TRP A 265 -8.58 1.96 -15.31
N HIS A 266 -9.47 2.81 -15.77
CA HIS A 266 -10.16 3.81 -14.97
C HIS A 266 -11.57 3.30 -14.65
N TRP A 267 -12.02 3.52 -13.42
CA TRP A 267 -13.42 3.34 -13.09
C TRP A 267 -14.06 4.64 -12.65
N GLU A 268 -15.37 4.74 -12.86
CA GLU A 268 -16.19 5.83 -12.33
C GLU A 268 -17.49 5.30 -11.73
N VAL A 269 -17.97 6.00 -10.69
CA VAL A 269 -19.23 5.69 -10.02
C VAL A 269 -20.30 6.63 -10.56
N GLY A 270 -21.27 6.08 -11.28
CA GLY A 270 -22.42 6.79 -11.81
C GLY A 270 -23.33 7.37 -10.71
N GLN A 271 -24.25 8.25 -11.10
CA GLN A 271 -25.25 8.82 -10.18
C GLN A 271 -26.20 7.74 -9.65
N ASP A 272 -26.38 6.65 -10.38
CA ASP A 272 -27.16 5.47 -9.98
C ASP A 272 -26.40 4.52 -9.06
N GLY A 273 -25.15 4.84 -8.72
CA GLY A 273 -24.28 4.03 -7.86
C GLY A 273 -23.58 2.85 -8.57
N LYS A 274 -23.83 2.65 -9.86
CA LYS A 274 -23.11 1.63 -10.63
C LYS A 274 -21.69 2.07 -10.95
N VAL A 275 -20.77 1.11 -11.03
CA VAL A 275 -19.37 1.33 -11.36
C VAL A 275 -19.13 0.93 -12.81
N ALA A 276 -18.66 1.88 -13.63
CA ALA A 276 -18.24 1.63 -15.00
C ALA A 276 -16.72 1.53 -15.06
N PHE A 277 -16.19 0.58 -15.83
CA PHE A 277 -14.74 0.35 -16.00
C PHE A 277 -14.33 0.55 -17.45
N HIS A 278 -13.22 1.27 -17.67
CA HIS A 278 -12.71 1.60 -19.01
C HIS A 278 -11.21 1.38 -19.04
N ARG A 279 -10.72 0.58 -20.01
CA ARG A 279 -9.29 0.44 -20.22
C ARG A 279 -8.75 1.71 -20.85
N VAL A 280 -7.92 2.44 -20.10
CA VAL A 280 -7.39 3.76 -20.53
C VAL A 280 -5.95 3.70 -21.00
N LEU A 281 -5.18 2.69 -20.58
CA LEU A 281 -3.82 2.46 -21.09
C LEU A 281 -3.65 1.00 -21.50
N LYS A 282 -3.03 0.78 -22.65
CA LYS A 282 -2.39 -0.47 -23.04
C LYS A 282 -0.88 -0.20 -23.07
N LEU A 283 -0.16 -0.90 -22.21
CA LEU A 283 1.28 -0.80 -22.06
C LEU A 283 1.99 -1.78 -23.02
N ALA A 284 3.30 -1.65 -23.12
CA ALA A 284 4.10 -2.60 -23.90
C ALA A 284 3.98 -4.02 -23.34
N ASP A 285 4.19 -5.02 -24.19
CA ASP A 285 4.21 -6.41 -23.75
C ASP A 285 5.29 -6.63 -22.71
N ASN A 286 4.98 -7.42 -21.69
CA ASN A 286 5.82 -7.68 -20.53
C ASN A 286 6.16 -6.43 -19.68
N ALA A 287 5.40 -5.35 -19.78
CA ALA A 287 5.56 -4.18 -18.92
C ALA A 287 5.31 -4.53 -17.44
N ILE A 288 4.34 -5.40 -17.17
CA ILE A 288 3.94 -5.86 -15.82
C ILE A 288 3.79 -4.66 -14.89
N PRO A 289 2.75 -3.81 -15.07
CA PRO A 289 2.47 -2.70 -14.15
C PRO A 289 2.20 -3.27 -12.76
N ALA A 290 2.98 -2.84 -11.76
CA ALA A 290 2.95 -3.45 -10.44
C ALA A 290 2.30 -2.56 -9.38
N ASP A 291 2.59 -1.26 -9.37
CA ASP A 291 1.95 -0.30 -8.46
C ASP A 291 1.60 1.00 -9.20
N MET A 292 0.69 1.75 -8.61
CA MET A 292 0.27 3.06 -9.09
C MET A 292 0.13 4.06 -7.95
N ARG A 293 0.45 5.32 -8.24
CA ARG A 293 0.12 6.44 -7.34
C ARG A 293 -0.53 7.56 -8.15
N ILE A 294 -1.53 8.18 -7.56
CA ILE A 294 -2.19 9.37 -8.11
C ILE A 294 -1.65 10.58 -7.33
N SER A 295 -1.29 11.67 -8.01
CA SER A 295 -0.91 12.89 -7.32
C SER A 295 -2.07 13.42 -6.47
N TYR A 296 -1.78 14.01 -5.30
CA TYR A 296 -2.80 14.48 -4.37
C TYR A 296 -3.69 15.59 -4.94
N ASP A 297 -3.26 16.23 -6.04
CA ASP A 297 -4.05 17.19 -6.82
C ASP A 297 -4.78 16.55 -8.02
N ASN A 298 -4.73 15.23 -8.17
CA ASN A 298 -5.36 14.44 -9.24
C ASN A 298 -4.91 14.82 -10.67
N LYS A 299 -3.70 15.35 -10.83
CA LYS A 299 -3.20 15.73 -12.16
C LYS A 299 -2.37 14.66 -12.83
N PHE A 300 -1.69 13.83 -12.03
CA PHE A 300 -0.75 12.84 -12.53
C PHE A 300 -1.06 11.45 -11.99
N LEU A 301 -0.82 10.48 -12.85
CA LEU A 301 -0.77 9.07 -12.50
C LEU A 301 0.67 8.58 -12.70
N PHE A 302 1.22 7.94 -11.66
CA PHE A 302 2.52 7.27 -11.71
C PHE A 302 2.27 5.76 -11.76
N VAL A 303 2.98 5.07 -12.65
CA VAL A 303 2.87 3.61 -12.82
C VAL A 303 4.27 3.02 -12.77
N SER A 304 4.50 2.09 -11.86
CA SER A 304 5.72 1.29 -11.84
C SER A 304 5.57 0.09 -12.77
N LEU A 305 6.58 -0.14 -13.59
CA LEU A 305 6.63 -1.22 -14.57
C LEU A 305 7.70 -2.23 -14.16
N PHE A 306 7.30 -3.25 -13.42
CA PHE A 306 8.21 -4.27 -12.90
C PHE A 306 8.98 -4.97 -14.04
N GLY A 307 8.27 -5.47 -15.04
CA GLY A 307 8.88 -6.10 -16.20
C GLY A 307 9.47 -5.09 -17.18
N GLY A 308 8.89 -3.89 -17.27
CA GLY A 308 9.37 -2.80 -18.13
C GLY A 308 10.58 -2.05 -17.60
N GLY A 309 10.94 -2.24 -16.32
CA GLY A 309 12.12 -1.61 -15.70
C GLY A 309 12.06 -0.09 -15.64
N ALA A 310 10.91 0.49 -15.34
CA ALA A 310 10.72 1.94 -15.33
C ALA A 310 9.61 2.39 -14.39
N VAL A 311 9.63 3.66 -14.01
CA VAL A 311 8.47 4.39 -13.50
C VAL A 311 8.05 5.40 -14.56
N GLN A 312 6.76 5.42 -14.88
CA GLN A 312 6.16 6.32 -15.85
C GLN A 312 5.20 7.29 -15.18
N GLN A 313 5.21 8.55 -15.64
CA GLN A 313 4.30 9.62 -15.23
C GLN A 313 3.37 9.97 -16.39
N TYR A 314 2.07 9.99 -16.10
CA TYR A 314 1.03 10.33 -17.05
C TYR A 314 0.27 11.57 -16.58
N ASP A 315 -0.06 12.48 -17.50
CA ASP A 315 -1.08 13.52 -17.31
C ASP A 315 -2.47 12.86 -17.40
N ILE A 316 -3.29 13.06 -16.37
CA ILE A 316 -4.65 12.54 -16.27
C ILE A 316 -5.71 13.64 -16.20
N ALA A 317 -5.42 14.83 -16.77
CA ALA A 317 -6.45 15.88 -16.91
C ALA A 317 -7.66 15.37 -17.71
N ASP A 318 -7.44 14.51 -18.68
CA ASP A 318 -8.44 13.63 -19.29
C ASP A 318 -8.20 12.21 -18.83
N VAL A 319 -8.96 11.74 -17.85
CA VAL A 319 -8.81 10.41 -17.27
C VAL A 319 -9.04 9.27 -18.26
N MET A 320 -9.78 9.53 -19.35
CA MET A 320 -10.05 8.55 -20.40
C MET A 320 -8.91 8.44 -21.42
N HIS A 321 -8.03 9.44 -21.49
CA HIS A 321 -6.90 9.48 -22.41
C HIS A 321 -5.62 9.97 -21.72
N PRO A 322 -5.07 9.21 -20.74
CA PRO A 322 -3.84 9.57 -20.05
C PRO A 322 -2.68 9.75 -21.03
N LYS A 323 -1.88 10.80 -20.85
CA LYS A 323 -0.76 11.13 -21.74
C LYS A 323 0.56 10.90 -21.02
N LEU A 324 1.43 10.07 -21.60
CA LEU A 324 2.78 9.86 -21.08
C LEU A 324 3.58 11.18 -21.14
N LEU A 325 4.05 11.63 -19.98
CA LEU A 325 4.88 12.84 -19.87
C LEU A 325 6.35 12.51 -19.69
N SER A 326 6.66 11.51 -18.88
CA SER A 326 8.03 11.20 -18.48
C SER A 326 8.17 9.73 -18.09
N SER A 327 9.40 9.22 -18.21
CA SER A 327 9.76 7.89 -17.75
C SER A 327 11.18 7.93 -17.17
N VAL A 328 11.41 7.25 -16.06
CA VAL A 328 12.72 7.07 -15.45
C VAL A 328 13.02 5.58 -15.30
N ALA A 329 14.23 5.17 -15.68
CA ALA A 329 14.63 3.77 -15.61
C ALA A 329 14.93 3.33 -14.17
N ILE A 330 14.22 2.33 -13.69
CA ILE A 330 14.45 1.62 -12.42
C ILE A 330 14.12 0.15 -12.67
N GLN A 331 15.15 -0.69 -12.65
CA GLN A 331 14.97 -2.13 -12.88
C GLN A 331 14.06 -2.73 -11.81
N GLN A 332 13.06 -3.51 -12.25
CA GLN A 332 12.05 -4.13 -11.37
C GLN A 332 11.33 -3.12 -10.47
N ALA A 333 11.06 -1.89 -10.97
CA ALA A 333 10.31 -0.90 -10.20
C ALA A 333 9.01 -1.52 -9.68
N GLN A 334 8.81 -1.46 -8.35
CA GLN A 334 7.69 -2.11 -7.68
C GLN A 334 6.89 -1.10 -6.88
N MET A 335 6.92 -1.15 -5.55
CA MET A 335 6.12 -0.28 -4.70
C MET A 335 6.62 1.16 -4.76
N MET A 336 5.68 2.08 -4.69
CA MET A 336 5.94 3.51 -4.71
C MET A 336 5.26 4.21 -3.54
N LYS A 337 5.88 5.29 -3.03
CA LYS A 337 5.26 6.21 -2.08
C LYS A 337 5.47 7.65 -2.53
N LEU A 338 4.37 8.33 -2.83
CA LEU A 338 4.38 9.73 -3.21
C LEU A 338 4.23 10.60 -1.97
N THR A 339 5.03 11.66 -1.86
CA THR A 339 4.88 12.64 -0.78
C THR A 339 3.67 13.54 -1.01
N PRO A 340 3.01 14.05 0.08
CA PRO A 340 1.80 14.86 -0.04
C PRO A 340 1.96 16.18 -0.81
N ASP A 341 3.19 16.68 -0.95
CA ASP A 341 3.52 17.84 -1.77
C ASP A 341 3.66 17.51 -3.27
N ASN A 342 3.49 16.24 -3.67
CA ASN A 342 3.65 15.70 -5.01
C ASN A 342 5.06 15.86 -5.62
N LYS A 343 6.10 16.04 -4.80
CA LYS A 343 7.43 16.37 -5.31
C LYS A 343 8.42 15.21 -5.26
N ARG A 344 8.16 14.21 -4.41
CA ARG A 344 9.08 13.09 -4.18
C ARG A 344 8.33 11.78 -4.26
N LEU A 345 8.90 10.83 -4.99
CA LEU A 345 8.34 9.49 -5.18
C LEU A 345 9.41 8.47 -4.81
N TYR A 346 9.25 7.82 -3.66
CA TYR A 346 10.11 6.70 -3.25
C TYR A 346 9.71 5.45 -4.01
N VAL A 347 10.70 4.67 -4.44
CA VAL A 347 10.49 3.46 -5.26
C VAL A 347 11.36 2.34 -4.76
N SER A 348 10.77 1.19 -4.43
CA SER A 348 11.46 -0.07 -4.18
C SER A 348 11.52 -0.92 -5.45
N ASN A 349 12.31 -1.99 -5.44
CA ASN A 349 12.48 -2.83 -6.63
C ASN A 349 12.51 -4.34 -6.34
N SER A 350 11.70 -4.78 -5.37
CA SER A 350 11.48 -6.20 -5.10
C SER A 350 9.98 -6.51 -5.12
N LEU A 351 9.57 -7.56 -5.81
CA LEU A 351 8.19 -8.02 -5.86
C LEU A 351 7.99 -9.23 -4.94
N LEU A 352 8.57 -10.36 -5.27
CA LEU A 352 8.48 -11.61 -4.51
C LEU A 352 9.77 -12.41 -4.68
N SER A 353 10.17 -13.14 -3.64
CA SER A 353 11.39 -13.96 -3.63
C SER A 353 11.52 -14.93 -4.81
N ASN A 354 10.40 -15.39 -5.33
CA ASN A 354 10.32 -16.37 -6.42
C ASN A 354 10.01 -15.76 -7.80
N LEU A 355 9.83 -14.43 -7.88
CA LEU A 355 9.57 -13.70 -9.13
C LEU A 355 10.67 -12.69 -9.47
N ASP A 356 11.43 -12.24 -8.47
CA ASP A 356 12.50 -11.27 -8.66
C ASP A 356 13.63 -11.84 -9.54
N GLY A 357 14.06 -11.03 -10.49
CA GLY A 357 15.28 -11.30 -11.24
C GLY A 357 16.54 -10.90 -10.45
N ARG A 358 17.70 -11.19 -10.99
CA ARG A 358 18.98 -10.80 -10.38
C ARG A 358 19.30 -9.33 -10.71
N VAL A 359 18.81 -8.44 -9.88
CA VAL A 359 19.09 -6.98 -9.95
C VAL A 359 19.50 -6.52 -8.55
N PRO A 360 20.36 -5.49 -8.44
CA PRO A 360 20.68 -4.91 -7.14
C PRO A 360 19.43 -4.34 -6.47
N TYR A 361 19.15 -4.79 -5.26
CA TYR A 361 18.02 -4.27 -4.49
C TYR A 361 18.33 -2.90 -3.88
N ALA A 362 17.39 -1.99 -4.01
CA ALA A 362 17.52 -0.65 -3.48
C ALA A 362 16.17 0.02 -3.27
N VAL A 363 16.16 1.03 -2.41
CA VAL A 363 15.11 2.05 -2.36
C VAL A 363 15.66 3.34 -2.95
N ARG A 364 14.99 3.87 -3.97
CA ARG A 364 15.38 5.07 -4.70
C ARG A 364 14.37 6.18 -4.54
N LEU A 365 14.84 7.42 -4.60
CA LEU A 365 13.98 8.59 -4.68
C LEU A 365 13.95 9.14 -6.09
N VAL A 366 12.75 9.40 -6.58
CA VAL A 366 12.47 10.09 -7.83
C VAL A 366 11.91 11.47 -7.51
N ASN A 367 12.58 12.51 -7.96
CA ASN A 367 12.06 13.87 -7.91
C ASN A 367 11.01 14.06 -9.00
N VAL A 368 9.84 14.57 -8.62
CA VAL A 368 8.73 14.88 -9.51
C VAL A 368 8.72 16.38 -9.78
N GLY A 369 8.96 16.75 -11.01
CA GLY A 369 9.03 18.17 -11.43
C GLY A 369 8.16 18.47 -12.63
N ALA A 370 8.08 19.76 -12.97
CA ALA A 370 7.33 20.23 -14.14
C ALA A 370 7.89 19.65 -15.47
N ASN A 371 9.19 19.29 -15.48
CA ASN A 371 9.88 18.72 -16.65
C ASN A 371 9.95 17.18 -16.61
N GLY A 372 9.23 16.55 -15.69
CA GLY A 372 9.16 15.09 -15.55
C GLY A 372 9.93 14.53 -14.36
N LEU A 373 10.29 13.27 -14.45
CA LEU A 373 10.89 12.46 -13.39
C LEU A 373 12.42 12.46 -13.47
N THR A 374 13.10 12.60 -12.33
CA THR A 374 14.55 12.49 -12.23
C THR A 374 14.96 11.75 -10.96
N LEU A 375 15.97 10.87 -11.05
CA LEU A 375 16.52 10.20 -9.87
C LEU A 375 17.26 11.20 -8.98
N ASP A 376 17.07 11.08 -7.66
CA ASP A 376 17.89 11.77 -6.69
C ASP A 376 19.16 10.96 -6.40
N ALA A 377 20.30 11.46 -6.89
CA ALA A 377 21.58 10.77 -6.69
C ALA A 377 22.04 10.69 -5.21
N LYS A 378 21.39 11.43 -4.30
CA LYS A 378 21.71 11.40 -2.87
C LYS A 378 20.88 10.39 -2.08
N PHE A 379 19.79 9.89 -2.69
CA PHE A 379 18.93 8.90 -2.07
C PHE A 379 18.83 7.65 -2.96
N ASP A 380 19.87 6.84 -2.89
CA ASP A 380 19.93 5.49 -3.47
C ASP A 380 20.41 4.56 -2.37
N VAL A 381 19.45 3.96 -1.65
CA VAL A 381 19.72 3.16 -0.45
C VAL A 381 19.95 1.72 -0.87
N ASP A 382 21.18 1.25 -0.66
CA ASP A 382 21.62 -0.10 -0.97
C ASP A 382 21.00 -1.13 0.00
N PHE A 383 20.38 -2.15 -0.56
CA PHE A 383 19.82 -3.30 0.16
C PHE A 383 20.62 -4.60 -0.06
N GLU A 384 21.79 -4.53 -0.73
CA GLU A 384 22.66 -5.67 -0.98
C GLU A 384 23.54 -6.04 0.24
N HIS A 385 23.79 -5.09 1.15
CA HIS A 385 24.82 -5.18 2.18
C HIS A 385 24.29 -4.89 3.60
N PHE A 386 23.29 -5.66 4.03
CA PHE A 386 22.88 -5.67 5.45
C PHE A 386 23.77 -6.61 6.28
N PRO A 387 23.77 -6.50 7.62
CA PRO A 387 24.51 -7.43 8.48
C PRO A 387 24.14 -8.90 8.27
N THR A 388 22.91 -9.19 7.86
CA THR A 388 22.38 -10.52 7.54
C THR A 388 22.57 -10.91 6.06
N GLY A 389 23.17 -10.03 5.25
CA GLY A 389 23.37 -10.26 3.82
C GLY A 389 22.48 -9.40 2.95
N GLN A 390 22.11 -9.89 1.78
CA GLN A 390 21.20 -9.22 0.87
C GLN A 390 19.77 -9.20 1.41
N ALA A 391 19.10 -8.06 1.28
CA ALA A 391 17.72 -7.87 1.72
C ALA A 391 16.84 -7.36 0.58
N ARG A 392 15.54 -7.63 0.64
CA ARG A 392 14.56 -7.29 -0.40
C ARG A 392 13.56 -6.26 0.14
N PRO A 393 13.68 -4.97 -0.27
CA PRO A 393 12.73 -3.93 0.11
C PRO A 393 11.43 -4.09 -0.69
N HIS A 394 10.27 -4.14 -0.01
CA HIS A 394 9.00 -4.19 -0.72
C HIS A 394 8.18 -2.93 -0.48
N ASP A 395 7.27 -2.91 0.47
CA ASP A 395 6.41 -1.75 0.72
C ASP A 395 7.07 -0.71 1.64
N MET A 396 6.57 0.52 1.58
CA MET A 396 7.14 1.66 2.29
C MET A 396 6.05 2.51 2.95
N LEU A 397 6.36 3.16 4.08
CA LEU A 397 5.49 4.13 4.75
C LEU A 397 6.27 5.37 5.13
N LEU A 398 5.71 6.55 4.85
CA LEU A 398 6.27 7.85 5.25
C LEU A 398 6.02 8.14 6.75
N LYS A 399 6.99 8.84 7.40
CA LYS A 399 6.84 9.31 8.78
C LYS A 399 7.41 10.71 8.98
#